data_4ab18a03fd43599ede884198089d0653
#
_entry.id   4ab18a03fd43599ede884198089d0653
#
_cell.length_a   1.000
_cell.length_b   1.000
_cell.length_c   1.000
_cell.angle_alpha   90.00
_cell.angle_beta   90.00
_cell.angle_gamma   90.00
#
_symmetry.space_group_name_H-M   'P 1'
#
loop_
_entity.id
_entity.type
_entity.pdbx_description
1 polymer ?
#
loop_
_entity_poly.entity_id
_entity_poly.type
_entity_poly.pdbx_seq_one_letter_code
_entity_poly.pdbx_strand_id
1 'polypeptide(L)'
;MQISRRSFLGTSAAMAAVSVLTPDVVRAAAALAHASNWELATADVAGDIAPRRLELVHGRVPQGLKGTLYRNGPAQFRRPGRSSDHWFDGDGMVRRWHVEDGQVELTARFADTPKRRQEEAAGAMLMPGFGTLPDPRARIGSADDASPANTSVHKVGDKIWALWEAGSPLEMDAVTLETKGFVTLRPDLKAMPFLAHPRIEPDGTIWNLGVARGKAIVWHLAADGSLRDTGMIDLPMASYIHDFTATQRHLVILLQPWVQTRNTLPLSQAFEWLPEQGGKVLVIDKDDLTKQRVFEIPAFGFFHVGDAWEEAGGTIRFDVAAHKDMMFAAQGAQEVLNGVPLHHEPAEMAMVVLGSDGLGRLERTGVVGEFPRSDPRRAGLSRRFSVHTTGERAGRPLATAIGVTDWSSGRTRSFDFGENHVVDEMVYVPKAGSSAEADGWLIGPTVNLEKGVSELHVLDMAHIQDGPVCTWRADVALPAAFHGNWV
;
A
#
# COMPACT_ATOMS: atom_id res chain seq x y z
N MET A 1 -32.80 65.81 4.47
CA MET A 1 -32.74 64.36 4.35
C MET A 1 -31.88 63.83 5.49
N GLN A 2 -32.51 63.38 6.57
CA GLN A 2 -31.78 62.93 7.78
C GLN A 2 -31.34 61.49 7.59
N ILE A 3 -30.04 61.26 7.57
CA ILE A 3 -29.44 59.91 7.59
C ILE A 3 -29.46 59.39 9.03
N SER A 4 -30.15 58.31 9.29
CA SER A 4 -30.30 57.78 10.64
C SER A 4 -28.99 57.12 11.10
N ARG A 5 -28.67 57.28 12.41
CA ARG A 5 -27.49 56.72 13.10
C ARG A 5 -27.38 55.14 12.94
N ARG A 6 -28.45 54.48 12.62
CA ARG A 6 -28.46 53.00 12.42
C ARG A 6 -27.83 52.59 11.07
N SER A 7 -27.89 53.37 10.02
CA SER A 7 -27.28 53.07 8.72
C SER A 7 -25.77 53.26 8.71
N PHE A 8 -25.24 54.14 9.58
CA PHE A 8 -23.81 54.38 9.70
C PHE A 8 -23.06 53.29 10.47
N LEU A 9 -23.72 52.69 11.48
CA LEU A 9 -23.12 51.59 12.28
C LEU A 9 -23.15 50.23 11.58
N GLY A 10 -24.09 50.02 10.66
CA GLY A 10 -24.16 48.79 9.85
C GLY A 10 -23.03 48.67 8.81
N THR A 11 -22.58 49.78 8.24
CA THR A 11 -21.48 49.80 7.24
C THR A 11 -20.09 49.73 7.87
N SER A 12 -19.96 50.22 9.09
CA SER A 12 -18.66 50.17 9.85
C SER A 12 -18.38 48.76 10.40
N ALA A 13 -19.40 47.97 10.75
CA ALA A 13 -19.23 46.61 11.22
C ALA A 13 -18.86 45.63 10.07
N ALA A 14 -19.33 45.87 8.84
CA ALA A 14 -18.97 45.04 7.68
C ALA A 14 -17.53 45.28 7.21
N MET A 15 -16.99 46.49 7.34
CA MET A 15 -15.58 46.79 7.01
C MET A 15 -14.60 46.36 8.10
N ALA A 16 -15.01 46.29 9.37
CA ALA A 16 -14.17 45.78 10.46
C ALA A 16 -14.02 44.26 10.45
N ALA A 17 -14.98 43.54 9.85
CA ALA A 17 -14.89 42.05 9.72
C ALA A 17 -13.93 41.59 8.60
N VAL A 18 -13.63 42.46 7.61
CA VAL A 18 -12.70 42.13 6.52
C VAL A 18 -11.24 42.38 6.90
N SER A 19 -10.96 43.13 7.95
CA SER A 19 -9.60 43.52 8.36
C SER A 19 -8.97 42.63 9.43
N VAL A 20 -9.60 41.50 9.81
CA VAL A 20 -9.09 40.55 10.84
C VAL A 20 -8.95 39.12 10.30
N LEU A 21 -8.83 38.95 9.00
CA LEU A 21 -8.29 37.71 8.47
C LEU A 21 -6.78 37.76 8.67
N THR A 22 -6.31 37.12 9.73
CA THR A 22 -4.87 36.98 9.97
C THR A 22 -4.23 36.26 8.77
N PRO A 23 -2.95 36.52 8.45
CA PRO A 23 -2.23 35.80 7.39
C PRO A 23 -2.36 34.28 7.50
N ASP A 24 -2.55 33.78 8.72
CA ASP A 24 -2.74 32.35 8.98
C ASP A 24 -4.11 31.82 8.52
N VAL A 25 -5.19 32.60 8.66
CA VAL A 25 -6.51 32.23 8.14
C VAL A 25 -6.54 32.24 6.61
N VAL A 26 -5.84 33.22 6.00
CA VAL A 26 -5.69 33.28 4.54
C VAL A 26 -4.80 32.13 4.04
N ARG A 27 -3.73 31.79 4.77
CA ARG A 27 -2.90 30.63 4.49
C ARG A 27 -3.66 29.32 4.70
N ALA A 28 -4.46 29.20 5.76
CA ALA A 28 -5.30 28.03 5.99
C ALA A 28 -6.38 27.88 4.93
N ALA A 29 -7.03 28.97 4.51
CA ALA A 29 -8.01 28.94 3.41
C ALA A 29 -7.36 28.63 2.05
N ALA A 30 -6.15 29.14 1.79
CA ALA A 30 -5.37 28.80 0.59
C ALA A 30 -4.86 27.36 0.66
N ALA A 31 -4.43 26.87 1.83
CA ALA A 31 -4.07 25.49 2.04
C ALA A 31 -5.27 24.54 1.86
N LEU A 32 -6.45 24.91 2.36
CA LEU A 32 -7.70 24.17 2.14
C LEU A 32 -8.13 24.19 0.67
N ALA A 33 -7.93 25.29 -0.06
CA ALA A 33 -8.21 25.34 -1.51
C ALA A 33 -7.23 24.50 -2.33
N HIS A 34 -5.98 24.30 -1.84
CA HIS A 34 -5.03 23.38 -2.45
C HIS A 34 -5.14 21.94 -1.92
N ALA A 35 -5.74 21.74 -0.75
CA ALA A 35 -5.94 20.42 -0.14
C ALA A 35 -6.94 19.54 -0.89
N SER A 36 -7.90 20.13 -1.59
CA SER A 36 -8.97 19.40 -2.29
C SER A 36 -8.55 18.71 -3.60
N ASN A 37 -7.29 18.85 -4.03
CA ASN A 37 -6.86 18.32 -5.33
C ASN A 37 -6.73 16.79 -5.41
N TRP A 38 -6.67 16.07 -4.31
CA TRP A 38 -6.54 14.61 -4.36
C TRP A 38 -7.84 13.83 -4.11
N GLU A 39 -9.00 14.49 -4.03
CA GLU A 39 -10.30 13.83 -3.79
C GLU A 39 -10.61 12.72 -4.80
N LEU A 40 -10.13 12.84 -6.05
CA LEU A 40 -10.25 11.78 -7.04
C LEU A 40 -9.47 10.52 -6.67
N ALA A 41 -8.37 10.66 -5.94
CA ALA A 41 -7.56 9.53 -5.47
C ALA A 41 -8.21 8.76 -4.31
N THR A 42 -9.24 9.31 -3.69
CA THR A 42 -10.08 8.70 -2.65
C THR A 42 -11.56 8.72 -3.01
N ALA A 43 -11.88 8.82 -4.29
CA ALA A 43 -13.25 8.84 -4.77
C ALA A 43 -13.90 7.45 -4.76
N ASP A 44 -15.22 7.42 -4.65
CA ASP A 44 -15.98 6.18 -4.82
C ASP A 44 -16.16 5.87 -6.30
N VAL A 45 -15.99 4.60 -6.66
CA VAL A 45 -16.32 4.07 -7.98
C VAL A 45 -17.75 3.54 -7.96
N ALA A 46 -18.56 3.94 -8.94
CA ALA A 46 -19.98 3.61 -8.96
C ALA A 46 -20.30 2.12 -9.19
N GLY A 47 -19.36 1.37 -9.79
CA GLY A 47 -19.55 -0.06 -10.08
C GLY A 47 -18.37 -0.64 -10.84
N ASP A 48 -18.52 -1.88 -11.26
CA ASP A 48 -17.51 -2.58 -12.06
C ASP A 48 -17.27 -1.87 -13.40
N ILE A 49 -16.03 -1.95 -13.90
CA ILE A 49 -15.62 -1.41 -15.17
C ILE A 49 -15.44 -2.58 -16.16
N ALA A 50 -16.31 -2.64 -17.15
CA ALA A 50 -16.24 -3.61 -18.23
C ALA A 50 -14.95 -3.42 -19.04
N PRO A 51 -14.44 -4.49 -19.70
CA PRO A 51 -13.24 -4.40 -20.52
C PRO A 51 -13.30 -3.26 -21.53
N ARG A 52 -12.30 -2.39 -21.50
CA ARG A 52 -12.17 -1.24 -22.41
C ARG A 52 -10.73 -1.02 -22.84
N ARG A 53 -10.54 -0.69 -24.10
CA ARG A 53 -9.24 -0.31 -24.62
C ARG A 53 -8.89 1.11 -24.23
N LEU A 54 -7.62 1.33 -23.90
CA LEU A 54 -7.08 2.64 -23.58
C LEU A 54 -6.48 3.31 -24.82
N GLU A 55 -6.50 4.64 -24.83
CA GLU A 55 -5.86 5.44 -25.84
C GLU A 55 -4.35 5.60 -25.52
N LEU A 56 -3.48 5.33 -26.49
CA LEU A 56 -2.06 5.69 -26.39
C LEU A 56 -1.92 7.19 -26.63
N VAL A 57 -1.65 7.97 -25.58
CA VAL A 57 -1.62 9.44 -25.64
C VAL A 57 -0.22 10.02 -25.69
N HIS A 58 0.81 9.19 -25.41
CA HIS A 58 2.20 9.62 -25.46
C HIS A 58 3.14 8.46 -25.84
N GLY A 59 4.16 8.78 -26.60
CA GLY A 59 5.34 7.94 -26.83
C GLY A 59 5.10 6.73 -27.73
N ARG A 60 5.97 5.74 -27.56
CA ARG A 60 5.94 4.47 -28.30
C ARG A 60 6.07 3.30 -27.33
N VAL A 61 5.18 2.33 -27.48
CA VAL A 61 5.21 1.10 -26.66
C VAL A 61 6.50 0.32 -26.93
N PRO A 62 7.25 -0.07 -25.89
CA PRO A 62 8.43 -0.90 -26.03
C PRO A 62 8.12 -2.22 -26.74
N GLN A 63 8.97 -2.60 -27.69
CA GLN A 63 8.83 -3.87 -28.37
C GLN A 63 8.95 -5.04 -27.37
N GLY A 64 8.02 -5.98 -27.45
CA GLY A 64 8.01 -7.17 -26.60
C GLY A 64 7.43 -6.94 -25.20
N LEU A 65 6.98 -5.72 -24.86
CA LEU A 65 6.22 -5.51 -23.63
C LEU A 65 4.84 -6.16 -23.76
N LYS A 66 4.65 -7.24 -23.02
CA LYS A 66 3.43 -8.04 -22.98
C LYS A 66 3.24 -8.62 -21.58
N GLY A 67 2.03 -8.57 -21.05
CA GLY A 67 1.69 -9.11 -19.73
C GLY A 67 0.49 -8.43 -19.12
N THR A 68 0.30 -8.62 -17.84
CA THR A 68 -0.82 -8.04 -17.10
C THR A 68 -0.35 -7.43 -15.80
N LEU A 69 -0.69 -6.16 -15.59
CA LEU A 69 -0.57 -5.52 -14.28
C LEU A 69 -1.91 -5.69 -13.56
N TYR A 70 -1.89 -6.37 -12.44
CA TYR A 70 -3.00 -6.37 -11.48
C TYR A 70 -2.70 -5.35 -10.39
N ARG A 71 -3.74 -4.59 -10.00
CA ARG A 71 -3.68 -3.63 -8.89
C ARG A 71 -4.88 -3.87 -8.00
N ASN A 72 -4.71 -3.75 -6.69
CA ASN A 72 -5.80 -3.81 -5.72
C ASN A 72 -5.75 -2.58 -4.81
N GLY A 73 -6.92 -2.11 -4.43
CA GLY A 73 -7.06 -1.00 -3.51
C GLY A 73 -8.51 -0.69 -3.22
N PRO A 74 -8.78 0.09 -2.18
CA PRO A 74 -10.14 0.50 -1.86
C PRO A 74 -10.72 1.40 -2.95
N ALA A 75 -12.00 1.22 -3.24
CA ALA A 75 -12.68 1.98 -4.29
C ALA A 75 -14.13 2.36 -3.95
N GLN A 76 -14.59 2.04 -2.75
CA GLN A 76 -15.85 2.54 -2.21
C GLN A 76 -15.74 2.72 -0.69
N PHE A 77 -15.94 3.96 -0.25
CA PHE A 77 -15.77 4.39 1.13
C PHE A 77 -17.06 4.93 1.73
N ARG A 78 -17.96 5.42 0.89
CA ARG A 78 -19.16 6.17 1.28
C ARG A 78 -20.41 5.43 0.86
N ARG A 79 -21.39 5.39 1.76
CA ARG A 79 -22.74 4.89 1.51
C ARG A 79 -23.75 5.84 2.16
N PRO A 80 -25.01 5.91 1.67
CA PRO A 80 -25.97 6.91 2.14
C PRO A 80 -26.21 6.91 3.65
N GLY A 81 -26.21 5.72 4.28
CA GLY A 81 -26.49 5.60 5.72
C GLY A 81 -25.27 5.80 6.62
N ARG A 82 -24.08 5.47 6.16
CA ARG A 82 -22.82 5.62 6.91
C ARG A 82 -21.62 5.39 5.98
N SER A 83 -20.59 6.19 6.14
CA SER A 83 -19.29 6.05 5.45
C SER A 83 -18.25 5.32 6.29
N SER A 84 -17.15 4.88 5.68
CA SER A 84 -15.93 4.47 6.38
C SER A 84 -15.30 5.67 7.07
N ASP A 85 -14.70 5.42 8.23
CA ASP A 85 -13.95 6.44 8.96
C ASP A 85 -12.46 6.45 8.59
N HIS A 86 -12.00 5.48 7.76
CA HIS A 86 -10.58 5.30 7.45
C HIS A 86 -10.36 4.84 6.00
N TRP A 87 -9.27 5.32 5.38
CA TRP A 87 -8.92 4.98 3.98
C TRP A 87 -8.73 3.47 3.76
N PHE A 88 -8.19 2.75 4.75
CA PHE A 88 -7.96 1.31 4.64
C PHE A 88 -9.24 0.45 4.69
N ASP A 89 -10.38 1.03 5.03
CA ASP A 89 -11.63 0.28 5.30
C ASP A 89 -12.59 0.23 4.09
N GLY A 90 -12.24 0.90 2.99
CA GLY A 90 -13.04 0.89 1.76
C GLY A 90 -13.10 -0.49 1.09
N ASP A 91 -14.19 -0.77 0.37
CA ASP A 91 -14.35 -2.01 -0.38
C ASP A 91 -13.30 -2.15 -1.48
N GLY A 92 -12.67 -3.32 -1.57
CA GLY A 92 -11.61 -3.61 -2.51
C GLY A 92 -12.10 -3.74 -3.96
N MET A 93 -11.31 -3.20 -4.86
CA MET A 93 -11.49 -3.33 -6.32
C MET A 93 -10.19 -3.80 -6.95
N VAL A 94 -10.24 -4.94 -7.61
CA VAL A 94 -9.12 -5.41 -8.42
C VAL A 94 -9.20 -4.79 -9.81
N ARG A 95 -8.08 -4.27 -10.29
CA ARG A 95 -7.91 -3.64 -11.61
C ARG A 95 -6.91 -4.45 -12.41
N ARG A 96 -7.29 -4.82 -13.62
CA ARG A 96 -6.49 -5.58 -14.58
C ARG A 96 -6.16 -4.70 -15.78
N TRP A 97 -4.87 -4.39 -15.97
CA TRP A 97 -4.32 -3.66 -17.09
C TRP A 97 -3.57 -4.68 -17.97
N HIS A 98 -4.21 -5.19 -19.01
CA HIS A 98 -3.62 -6.18 -19.88
C HIS A 98 -2.96 -5.53 -21.08
N VAL A 99 -1.65 -5.74 -21.22
CA VAL A 99 -0.83 -5.20 -22.30
C VAL A 99 -0.55 -6.29 -23.31
N GLU A 100 -0.98 -6.10 -24.53
CA GLU A 100 -0.72 -7.02 -25.65
C GLU A 100 -0.69 -6.24 -26.97
N ASP A 101 0.27 -6.53 -27.84
CA ASP A 101 0.45 -5.92 -29.16
C ASP A 101 0.38 -4.39 -29.19
N GLY A 102 0.97 -3.76 -28.15
CA GLY A 102 0.98 -2.30 -27.97
C GLY A 102 -0.33 -1.69 -27.51
N GLN A 103 -1.36 -2.49 -27.26
CA GLN A 103 -2.65 -2.07 -26.73
C GLN A 103 -2.75 -2.37 -25.24
N VAL A 104 -3.57 -1.59 -24.52
CA VAL A 104 -3.95 -1.88 -23.14
C VAL A 104 -5.45 -2.03 -23.04
N GLU A 105 -5.87 -3.10 -22.39
CA GLU A 105 -7.25 -3.30 -21.97
C GLU A 105 -7.35 -3.19 -20.46
N LEU A 106 -8.21 -2.29 -19.98
CA LEU A 106 -8.54 -2.11 -18.57
C LEU A 106 -9.85 -2.83 -18.25
N THR A 107 -9.83 -3.63 -17.20
CA THR A 107 -11.01 -4.18 -16.52
C THR A 107 -10.86 -3.93 -15.04
N ALA A 108 -11.92 -3.52 -14.33
CA ALA A 108 -11.89 -3.40 -12.89
C ALA A 108 -13.15 -3.98 -12.26
N ARG A 109 -13.00 -4.69 -11.15
CA ARG A 109 -14.13 -5.34 -10.49
C ARG A 109 -13.99 -5.31 -8.97
N PHE A 110 -15.09 -5.00 -8.31
CA PHE A 110 -15.16 -5.12 -6.86
C PHE A 110 -15.04 -6.57 -6.41
N ALA A 111 -14.32 -6.78 -5.31
CA ALA A 111 -14.31 -8.05 -4.61
C ALA A 111 -15.70 -8.30 -3.99
N ASP A 112 -16.39 -9.37 -4.41
CA ASP A 112 -17.71 -9.73 -3.88
C ASP A 112 -17.57 -10.47 -2.54
N THR A 113 -17.34 -9.71 -1.47
CA THR A 113 -17.16 -10.21 -0.10
C THR A 113 -18.49 -10.21 0.68
N PRO A 114 -18.58 -11.00 1.77
CA PRO A 114 -19.73 -10.91 2.70
C PRO A 114 -19.90 -9.50 3.28
N LYS A 115 -18.77 -8.78 3.60
CA LYS A 115 -18.78 -7.39 4.00
C LYS A 115 -19.54 -6.55 2.98
N ARG A 116 -19.08 -6.54 1.73
CA ARG A 116 -19.68 -5.73 0.67
C ARG A 116 -21.16 -6.02 0.48
N ARG A 117 -21.56 -7.31 0.41
CA ARG A 117 -22.97 -7.70 0.25
C ARG A 117 -23.86 -7.21 1.39
N GLN A 118 -23.41 -7.34 2.65
CA GLN A 118 -24.17 -6.86 3.80
C GLN A 118 -24.32 -5.33 3.80
N GLU A 119 -23.26 -4.62 3.47
CA GLU A 119 -23.20 -3.16 3.45
C GLU A 119 -24.00 -2.56 2.28
N GLU A 120 -23.98 -3.20 1.10
CA GLU A 120 -24.85 -2.83 -0.01
C GLU A 120 -26.33 -2.99 0.33
N ALA A 121 -26.71 -4.14 0.90
CA ALA A 121 -28.06 -4.39 1.30
C ALA A 121 -28.57 -3.42 2.39
N ALA A 122 -27.68 -2.96 3.25
CA ALA A 122 -27.99 -2.01 4.31
C ALA A 122 -27.90 -0.53 3.86
N GLY A 123 -27.29 -0.24 2.73
CA GLY A 123 -26.97 1.11 2.29
C GLY A 123 -26.04 1.87 3.25
N ALA A 124 -25.19 1.14 4.01
CA ALA A 124 -24.33 1.73 5.05
C ALA A 124 -23.08 0.86 5.25
N MET A 125 -21.95 1.46 5.61
CA MET A 125 -20.78 0.74 6.08
C MET A 125 -21.08 0.15 7.47
N LEU A 126 -20.96 -1.17 7.63
CA LEU A 126 -21.36 -1.89 8.84
C LEU A 126 -20.18 -2.52 9.58
N MET A 127 -19.18 -3.02 8.83
CA MET A 127 -18.15 -3.87 9.40
C MET A 127 -17.11 -3.06 10.16
N PRO A 128 -16.51 -3.63 11.21
CA PRO A 128 -15.32 -3.05 11.82
C PRO A 128 -14.19 -3.08 10.82
N GLY A 129 -13.37 -2.05 10.86
CA GLY A 129 -12.18 -1.93 10.06
C GLY A 129 -10.97 -1.53 10.90
N PHE A 130 -9.96 -1.04 10.21
CA PHE A 130 -8.78 -0.49 10.84
C PHE A 130 -9.10 0.76 11.66
N GLY A 131 -9.91 1.68 11.11
CA GLY A 131 -10.36 2.90 11.78
C GLY A 131 -11.88 3.01 11.98
N THR A 132 -12.68 2.14 11.36
CA THR A 132 -14.15 2.19 11.41
C THR A 132 -14.68 1.27 12.50
N LEU A 133 -15.57 1.82 13.35
CA LEU A 133 -16.28 1.05 14.37
C LEU A 133 -17.37 0.15 13.74
N PRO A 134 -17.67 -1.03 14.32
CA PRO A 134 -18.76 -1.85 13.85
C PRO A 134 -20.13 -1.16 14.09
N ASP A 135 -21.03 -1.36 13.15
CA ASP A 135 -22.45 -1.03 13.33
C ASP A 135 -23.15 -2.20 14.06
N PRO A 136 -24.13 -1.96 14.95
CA PRO A 136 -24.88 -3.03 15.61
C PRO A 136 -25.60 -4.00 14.66
N ARG A 137 -25.83 -3.63 13.41
CA ARG A 137 -26.43 -4.48 12.37
C ARG A 137 -25.45 -5.44 11.71
N ALA A 138 -24.12 -5.26 11.93
CA ALA A 138 -23.09 -6.11 11.35
C ALA A 138 -23.25 -7.56 11.84
N ARG A 139 -23.15 -8.51 10.92
CA ARG A 139 -23.17 -9.95 11.22
C ARG A 139 -21.80 -10.51 10.92
N ILE A 140 -21.07 -10.88 11.97
CA ILE A 140 -19.67 -11.32 11.90
C ILE A 140 -19.58 -12.68 12.59
N GLY A 141 -19.41 -13.74 11.82
CA GLY A 141 -19.13 -15.09 12.32
C GLY A 141 -17.65 -15.44 12.25
N SER A 142 -16.89 -14.78 11.38
CA SER A 142 -15.45 -14.99 11.19
C SER A 142 -14.77 -13.72 10.69
N ALA A 143 -13.44 -13.71 10.64
CA ALA A 143 -12.68 -12.60 10.06
C ALA A 143 -13.03 -12.33 8.58
N ASP A 144 -13.31 -13.39 7.82
CA ASP A 144 -13.66 -13.30 6.40
C ASP A 144 -14.96 -12.50 6.16
N ASP A 145 -15.87 -12.44 7.14
CA ASP A 145 -17.10 -11.65 7.03
C ASP A 145 -16.86 -10.15 7.04
N ALA A 146 -15.75 -9.70 7.62
CA ALA A 146 -15.36 -8.29 7.67
C ALA A 146 -14.30 -7.92 6.62
N SER A 147 -13.86 -8.87 5.78
CA SER A 147 -12.79 -8.64 4.80
C SER A 147 -13.20 -7.67 3.71
N PRO A 148 -12.50 -6.54 3.52
CA PRO A 148 -12.63 -5.67 2.37
C PRO A 148 -11.90 -6.21 1.13
N ALA A 149 -10.99 -7.19 1.27
CA ALA A 149 -10.13 -7.76 0.22
C ALA A 149 -9.45 -6.68 -0.64
N ASN A 150 -8.86 -5.65 -0.03
CA ASN A 150 -8.51 -4.39 -0.70
C ASN A 150 -7.03 -4.03 -0.69
N THR A 151 -6.14 -4.88 -0.14
CA THR A 151 -4.76 -4.45 0.12
C THR A 151 -3.84 -4.82 -1.04
N SER A 152 -3.74 -6.07 -1.40
CA SER A 152 -2.89 -6.51 -2.51
C SER A 152 -3.55 -7.56 -3.40
N VAL A 153 -2.93 -7.87 -4.53
CA VAL A 153 -3.36 -8.94 -5.42
C VAL A 153 -2.17 -9.69 -5.98
N HIS A 154 -2.21 -11.01 -5.93
CA HIS A 154 -1.13 -11.88 -6.40
C HIS A 154 -1.68 -12.96 -7.33
N LYS A 155 -0.94 -13.26 -8.41
CA LYS A 155 -1.24 -14.41 -9.24
C LYS A 155 -0.73 -15.67 -8.54
N VAL A 156 -1.60 -16.68 -8.47
CA VAL A 156 -1.31 -17.99 -7.86
C VAL A 156 -1.82 -19.07 -8.79
N GLY A 157 -0.92 -19.75 -9.50
CA GLY A 157 -1.29 -20.65 -10.57
C GLY A 157 -2.01 -19.93 -11.71
N ASP A 158 -3.23 -20.34 -12.04
CA ASP A 158 -4.09 -19.76 -13.09
C ASP A 158 -5.10 -18.73 -12.61
N LYS A 159 -5.12 -18.46 -11.29
CA LYS A 159 -6.03 -17.56 -10.58
C LYS A 159 -5.31 -16.40 -9.93
N ILE A 160 -6.06 -15.46 -9.37
CA ILE A 160 -5.54 -14.39 -8.52
C ILE A 160 -6.16 -14.46 -7.13
N TRP A 161 -5.39 -14.04 -6.13
CA TRP A 161 -5.85 -13.86 -4.76
C TRP A 161 -5.83 -12.38 -4.40
N ALA A 162 -6.99 -11.82 -4.07
CA ALA A 162 -7.10 -10.51 -3.43
C ALA A 162 -6.93 -10.69 -1.92
N LEU A 163 -6.02 -9.95 -1.33
CA LEU A 163 -5.57 -10.15 0.04
C LEU A 163 -6.00 -8.99 0.95
N TRP A 164 -6.18 -9.35 2.21
CA TRP A 164 -6.36 -8.48 3.36
C TRP A 164 -5.62 -9.13 4.55
N GLU A 165 -5.22 -8.35 5.56
CA GLU A 165 -4.29 -8.83 6.59
C GLU A 165 -4.91 -9.83 7.58
N ALA A 166 -6.21 -9.69 7.90
CA ALA A 166 -6.82 -10.35 9.05
C ALA A 166 -7.68 -11.56 8.71
N GLY A 167 -7.84 -11.90 7.42
CA GLY A 167 -8.65 -13.02 6.96
C GLY A 167 -7.99 -13.85 5.89
N SER A 168 -8.75 -14.79 5.32
CA SER A 168 -8.31 -15.66 4.24
C SER A 168 -8.09 -14.93 2.92
N PRO A 169 -7.22 -15.41 2.02
CA PRO A 169 -7.17 -14.93 0.64
C PRO A 169 -8.53 -15.09 -0.06
N LEU A 170 -8.93 -14.10 -0.85
CA LEU A 170 -10.11 -14.16 -1.70
C LEU A 170 -9.71 -14.55 -3.12
N GLU A 171 -10.11 -15.72 -3.58
CA GLU A 171 -9.85 -16.19 -4.92
C GLU A 171 -10.75 -15.50 -5.94
N MET A 172 -10.14 -15.03 -7.03
CA MET A 172 -10.81 -14.43 -8.17
C MET A 172 -10.25 -15.01 -9.48
N ASP A 173 -11.09 -15.01 -10.52
CA ASP A 173 -10.67 -15.37 -11.87
C ASP A 173 -9.67 -14.34 -12.43
N ALA A 174 -8.57 -14.80 -12.99
CA ALA A 174 -7.49 -13.92 -13.46
C ALA A 174 -7.87 -13.07 -14.69
N VAL A 175 -8.89 -13.46 -15.46
CA VAL A 175 -9.31 -12.77 -16.70
C VAL A 175 -10.56 -11.93 -16.44
N THR A 176 -11.60 -12.56 -15.90
CA THR A 176 -12.91 -11.92 -15.69
C THR A 176 -13.00 -11.15 -14.39
N LEU A 177 -12.07 -11.37 -13.47
CA LEU A 177 -12.05 -10.84 -12.09
C LEU A 177 -13.29 -11.27 -11.28
N GLU A 178 -13.98 -12.34 -11.67
CA GLU A 178 -15.09 -12.88 -10.86
C GLU A 178 -14.58 -13.46 -9.56
N THR A 179 -15.23 -13.09 -8.45
CA THR A 179 -14.95 -13.69 -7.14
C THR A 179 -15.40 -15.15 -7.12
N LYS A 180 -14.52 -16.04 -6.70
CA LYS A 180 -14.81 -17.48 -6.54
C LYS A 180 -15.11 -17.85 -5.08
N GLY A 181 -14.49 -17.16 -4.13
CA GLY A 181 -14.69 -17.35 -2.69
C GLY A 181 -13.41 -17.30 -1.88
N PHE A 182 -13.52 -17.40 -0.57
CA PHE A 182 -12.36 -17.45 0.31
C PHE A 182 -11.65 -18.79 0.24
N VAL A 183 -10.32 -18.74 0.20
CA VAL A 183 -9.46 -19.92 0.16
C VAL A 183 -9.35 -20.51 1.56
N THR A 184 -9.57 -21.81 1.70
CA THR A 184 -9.31 -22.55 2.92
C THR A 184 -8.10 -23.45 2.70
N LEU A 185 -6.93 -23.03 3.17
CA LEU A 185 -5.67 -23.76 2.98
C LEU A 185 -5.67 -25.09 3.74
N ARG A 186 -6.31 -25.14 4.91
CA ARG A 186 -6.51 -26.34 5.72
C ARG A 186 -7.80 -26.17 6.56
N PRO A 187 -8.67 -27.20 6.67
CA PRO A 187 -9.99 -27.04 7.26
C PRO A 187 -10.00 -26.49 8.69
N ASP A 188 -9.05 -26.89 9.52
CA ASP A 188 -8.89 -26.43 10.91
C ASP A 188 -8.30 -25.01 11.02
N LEU A 189 -7.79 -24.46 9.92
CA LEU A 189 -7.24 -23.09 9.81
C LEU A 189 -8.13 -22.18 8.94
N LYS A 190 -9.43 -22.51 8.81
CA LYS A 190 -10.37 -21.67 8.08
C LYS A 190 -10.48 -20.29 8.72
N ALA A 191 -10.51 -19.24 7.89
CA ALA A 191 -10.62 -17.84 8.30
C ALA A 191 -9.49 -17.36 9.23
N MET A 192 -8.33 -18.02 9.18
CA MET A 192 -7.13 -17.56 9.87
C MET A 192 -6.45 -16.44 9.08
N PRO A 193 -5.74 -15.53 9.77
CA PRO A 193 -5.07 -14.42 9.11
C PRO A 193 -4.05 -14.88 8.05
N PHE A 194 -4.00 -14.15 6.95
CA PHE A 194 -3.03 -14.29 5.88
C PHE A 194 -2.66 -12.87 5.44
N LEU A 195 -1.43 -12.41 5.74
CA LEU A 195 -0.99 -11.04 5.45
C LEU A 195 -1.09 -10.72 3.95
N ALA A 196 -1.17 -9.44 3.65
CA ALA A 196 -1.31 -8.96 2.30
C ALA A 196 0.02 -8.90 1.50
N HIS A 197 1.15 -9.19 2.15
CA HIS A 197 2.50 -9.11 1.57
C HIS A 197 3.22 -10.46 1.57
N PRO A 198 2.71 -11.48 0.84
CA PRO A 198 3.42 -12.76 0.73
C PRO A 198 4.78 -12.56 0.07
N ARG A 199 5.79 -13.30 0.52
CA ARG A 199 7.10 -13.37 -0.14
C ARG A 199 7.10 -14.52 -1.12
N ILE A 200 7.28 -14.18 -2.41
CA ILE A 200 7.28 -15.15 -3.51
C ILE A 200 8.71 -15.32 -3.98
N GLU A 201 9.21 -16.54 -3.88
CA GLU A 201 10.57 -16.89 -4.33
C GLU A 201 10.62 -17.02 -5.86
N PRO A 202 11.80 -16.96 -6.48
CA PRO A 202 11.93 -17.07 -7.94
C PRO A 202 11.37 -18.36 -8.55
N ASP A 203 11.25 -19.44 -7.76
CA ASP A 203 10.63 -20.72 -8.16
C ASP A 203 9.11 -20.73 -7.97
N GLY A 204 8.54 -19.61 -7.48
CA GLY A 204 7.11 -19.47 -7.19
C GLY A 204 6.69 -19.94 -5.80
N THR A 205 7.59 -20.49 -4.98
CA THR A 205 7.28 -20.82 -3.58
C THR A 205 6.81 -19.58 -2.81
N ILE A 206 5.75 -19.74 -2.01
CA ILE A 206 5.13 -18.63 -1.30
C ILE A 206 5.33 -18.82 0.20
N TRP A 207 5.88 -17.79 0.85
CA TRP A 207 5.91 -17.66 2.29
C TRP A 207 5.00 -16.52 2.73
N ASN A 208 4.21 -16.77 3.78
CA ASN A 208 3.39 -15.70 4.37
C ASN A 208 3.23 -15.89 5.87
N LEU A 209 2.70 -14.88 6.51
CA LEU A 209 2.38 -14.88 7.93
C LEU A 209 0.89 -14.66 8.13
N GLY A 210 0.37 -15.16 9.24
CA GLY A 210 -0.92 -14.76 9.76
C GLY A 210 -0.73 -14.31 11.21
N VAL A 211 -0.98 -13.05 11.54
CA VAL A 211 -0.59 -12.47 12.82
C VAL A 211 -1.80 -12.20 13.71
N ALA A 212 -1.72 -12.64 14.95
CA ALA A 212 -2.72 -12.32 15.97
C ALA A 212 -2.15 -12.46 17.39
N ARG A 213 -2.41 -11.48 18.24
CA ARG A 213 -2.17 -11.56 19.71
C ARG A 213 -0.77 -12.00 20.11
N GLY A 214 0.27 -11.45 19.47
CA GLY A 214 1.66 -11.78 19.77
C GLY A 214 2.11 -13.16 19.27
N LYS A 215 1.36 -13.79 18.38
CA LYS A 215 1.71 -15.03 17.68
C LYS A 215 1.61 -14.84 16.17
N ALA A 216 2.35 -15.65 15.43
CA ALA A 216 2.19 -15.74 14.00
C ALA A 216 2.08 -17.20 13.54
N ILE A 217 1.18 -17.44 12.59
CA ILE A 217 1.18 -18.64 11.76
C ILE A 217 2.14 -18.36 10.61
N VAL A 218 3.05 -19.28 10.34
CA VAL A 218 3.89 -19.28 9.15
C VAL A 218 3.21 -20.15 8.10
N TRP A 219 2.91 -19.58 6.95
CA TRP A 219 2.36 -20.28 5.81
C TRP A 219 3.47 -20.55 4.78
N HIS A 220 3.61 -21.82 4.39
CA HIS A 220 4.52 -22.26 3.34
C HIS A 220 3.72 -22.96 2.25
N LEU A 221 3.64 -22.35 1.06
CA LEU A 221 2.81 -22.80 -0.04
C LEU A 221 3.66 -23.12 -1.28
N ALA A 222 3.16 -24.00 -2.11
CA ALA A 222 3.67 -24.21 -3.46
C ALA A 222 3.22 -23.05 -4.40
N ALA A 223 3.81 -22.97 -5.57
CA ALA A 223 3.51 -21.94 -6.58
C ALA A 223 2.03 -21.95 -7.06
N ASP A 224 1.35 -23.09 -6.95
CA ASP A 224 -0.08 -23.22 -7.25
C ASP A 224 -1.01 -22.83 -6.09
N GLY A 225 -0.42 -22.42 -4.94
CA GLY A 225 -1.13 -22.04 -3.72
C GLY A 225 -1.51 -23.20 -2.81
N SER A 226 -1.13 -24.44 -3.12
CA SER A 226 -1.34 -25.57 -2.22
C SER A 226 -0.43 -25.47 -0.98
N LEU A 227 -0.99 -25.79 0.19
CA LEU A 227 -0.25 -25.76 1.45
C LEU A 227 0.80 -26.89 1.49
N ARG A 228 2.08 -26.53 1.62
CA ARG A 228 3.17 -27.48 1.84
C ARG A 228 3.34 -27.77 3.33
N ASP A 229 3.43 -26.68 4.13
CA ASP A 229 3.61 -26.77 5.56
C ASP A 229 3.10 -25.52 6.27
N THR A 230 2.93 -25.61 7.58
CA THR A 230 2.57 -24.47 8.43
C THR A 230 3.05 -24.69 9.86
N GLY A 231 3.50 -23.63 10.49
CA GLY A 231 3.94 -23.63 11.88
C GLY A 231 3.41 -22.44 12.65
N MET A 232 3.53 -22.49 13.97
CA MET A 232 3.17 -21.35 14.83
C MET A 232 4.42 -20.91 15.58
N ILE A 233 4.62 -19.62 15.67
CA ILE A 233 5.71 -18.97 16.39
C ILE A 233 5.17 -17.95 17.38
N ASP A 234 5.90 -17.76 18.48
CA ASP A 234 5.69 -16.66 19.40
C ASP A 234 6.49 -15.44 18.93
N LEU A 235 5.85 -14.27 18.96
CA LEU A 235 6.53 -13.01 18.64
C LEU A 235 7.07 -12.37 19.91
N PRO A 236 8.33 -11.90 19.93
CA PRO A 236 8.94 -11.27 21.12
C PRO A 236 8.31 -9.93 21.51
N MET A 237 7.41 -9.41 20.67
CA MET A 237 6.62 -8.20 20.92
C MET A 237 5.27 -8.34 20.21
N ALA A 238 4.16 -7.95 20.85
CA ALA A 238 2.83 -7.93 20.22
C ALA A 238 2.68 -6.71 19.29
N SER A 239 3.61 -6.57 18.36
CA SER A 239 3.69 -5.49 17.40
C SER A 239 2.60 -5.59 16.34
N TYR A 240 2.14 -4.44 15.82
CA TYR A 240 1.43 -4.42 14.54
C TYR A 240 2.40 -4.80 13.43
N ILE A 241 2.05 -5.79 12.65
CA ILE A 241 2.84 -6.30 11.53
C ILE A 241 1.96 -6.23 10.29
N HIS A 242 2.27 -5.30 9.39
CA HIS A 242 1.64 -5.16 8.08
C HIS A 242 2.37 -5.97 7.00
N ASP A 243 3.70 -5.91 7.05
CA ASP A 243 4.60 -6.51 6.10
C ASP A 243 5.77 -7.20 6.81
N PHE A 244 6.44 -8.11 6.13
CA PHE A 244 7.66 -8.78 6.55
C PHE A 244 8.54 -9.03 5.34
N THR A 245 9.78 -9.52 5.53
CA THR A 245 10.64 -9.86 4.40
C THR A 245 11.30 -11.22 4.58
N ALA A 246 12.01 -11.68 3.55
CA ALA A 246 12.69 -12.97 3.59
C ALA A 246 14.00 -12.92 2.79
N THR A 247 15.00 -13.64 3.27
CA THR A 247 16.15 -14.05 2.48
C THR A 247 15.89 -15.43 1.85
N GLN A 248 16.85 -15.98 1.15
CA GLN A 248 16.71 -17.37 0.65
C GLN A 248 16.51 -18.37 1.80
N ARG A 249 17.14 -18.15 2.98
CA ARG A 249 17.15 -19.09 4.09
C ARG A 249 16.28 -18.70 5.28
N HIS A 250 15.99 -17.41 5.44
CA HIS A 250 15.31 -16.92 6.63
C HIS A 250 14.07 -16.12 6.32
N LEU A 251 13.07 -16.23 7.19
CA LEU A 251 12.03 -15.22 7.34
C LEU A 251 12.58 -14.12 8.24
N VAL A 252 12.30 -12.86 7.89
CA VAL A 252 12.78 -11.68 8.60
C VAL A 252 11.58 -10.80 8.96
N ILE A 253 11.24 -10.77 10.24
CA ILE A 253 10.03 -10.11 10.74
C ILE A 253 10.45 -8.89 11.53
N LEU A 254 10.13 -7.72 11.00
CA LEU A 254 10.35 -6.44 11.68
C LEU A 254 9.22 -6.16 12.65
N LEU A 255 9.56 -5.85 13.90
CA LEU A 255 8.64 -5.58 14.99
C LEU A 255 8.85 -4.15 15.48
N GLN A 256 7.95 -3.27 15.07
CA GLN A 256 7.93 -1.88 15.46
C GLN A 256 7.31 -1.71 16.85
N PRO A 257 7.66 -0.65 17.61
CA PRO A 257 7.12 -0.43 18.95
C PRO A 257 5.70 0.19 18.92
N TRP A 258 4.88 -0.22 17.97
CA TRP A 258 3.44 0.02 17.95
C TRP A 258 2.77 -1.28 18.39
N VAL A 259 2.51 -1.33 19.69
CA VAL A 259 2.25 -2.58 20.42
C VAL A 259 0.78 -2.68 20.79
N GLN A 260 0.21 -3.85 20.62
CA GLN A 260 -1.16 -4.12 21.05
C GLN A 260 -1.25 -4.13 22.58
N THR A 261 -1.86 -3.09 23.15
CA THR A 261 -2.08 -2.94 24.59
C THR A 261 -3.52 -3.18 24.99
N ARG A 262 -4.44 -3.16 24.03
CA ARG A 262 -5.89 -3.32 24.26
C ARG A 262 -6.48 -4.32 23.29
N ASN A 263 -7.63 -4.86 23.68
CA ASN A 263 -8.49 -5.66 22.78
C ASN A 263 -9.76 -4.86 22.51
N THR A 264 -9.67 -3.91 21.60
CA THR A 264 -10.75 -2.97 21.27
C THR A 264 -10.85 -2.79 19.75
N LEU A 265 -11.96 -2.19 19.31
CA LEU A 265 -12.20 -1.73 17.96
C LEU A 265 -12.41 -0.20 17.98
N PRO A 266 -12.13 0.51 16.91
CA PRO A 266 -11.47 0.03 15.68
C PRO A 266 -10.04 -0.43 15.96
N LEU A 267 -9.46 -1.22 15.05
CA LEU A 267 -8.17 -1.88 15.26
C LEU A 267 -7.04 -0.88 15.60
N SER A 268 -7.03 0.29 14.97
CA SER A 268 -6.03 1.34 15.22
C SER A 268 -5.95 1.78 16.69
N GLN A 269 -7.06 1.69 17.43
CA GLN A 269 -7.11 2.05 18.86
C GLN A 269 -6.65 0.92 19.80
N ALA A 270 -6.37 -0.27 19.26
CA ALA A 270 -5.84 -1.38 20.04
C ALA A 270 -4.34 -1.27 20.31
N PHE A 271 -3.65 -0.42 19.53
CA PHE A 271 -2.19 -0.27 19.56
C PHE A 271 -1.77 1.07 20.19
N GLU A 272 -0.60 1.06 20.82
CA GLU A 272 0.02 2.22 21.44
C GLU A 272 1.47 2.33 20.98
N TRP A 273 1.92 3.56 20.69
CA TRP A 273 3.29 3.82 20.29
C TRP A 273 4.17 3.93 21.53
N LEU A 274 5.10 2.99 21.72
CA LEU A 274 5.96 2.81 22.89
C LEU A 274 7.45 2.85 22.47
N PRO A 275 7.97 3.99 22.01
CA PRO A 275 9.32 4.07 21.41
C PRO A 275 10.45 3.69 22.38
N GLU A 276 10.22 3.75 23.68
CA GLU A 276 11.18 3.31 24.70
C GLU A 276 11.46 1.80 24.67
N GLN A 277 10.58 1.00 24.04
CA GLN A 277 10.80 -0.42 23.84
C GLN A 277 11.75 -0.75 22.68
N GLY A 278 12.12 0.28 21.88
CA GLY A 278 12.88 0.06 20.64
C GLY A 278 12.13 -0.76 19.60
N GLY A 279 12.77 -1.02 18.48
CA GLY A 279 12.33 -1.99 17.49
C GLY A 279 13.06 -3.32 17.64
N LYS A 280 12.49 -4.40 17.11
CA LYS A 280 13.14 -5.72 17.06
C LYS A 280 13.04 -6.31 15.66
N VAL A 281 14.01 -7.16 15.31
CA VAL A 281 13.91 -8.00 14.10
C VAL A 281 14.07 -9.44 14.52
N LEU A 282 13.04 -10.24 14.25
CA LEU A 282 13.04 -11.67 14.45
C LEU A 282 13.43 -12.35 13.14
N VAL A 283 14.54 -13.08 13.17
CA VAL A 283 15.08 -13.86 12.03
C VAL A 283 14.87 -15.34 12.32
N ILE A 284 14.22 -16.05 11.41
CA ILE A 284 13.77 -17.43 11.57
C ILE A 284 14.26 -18.27 10.40
N ASP A 285 14.90 -19.39 10.69
CA ASP A 285 15.31 -20.37 9.68
C ASP A 285 14.06 -21.00 9.02
N LYS A 286 14.00 -21.01 7.68
CA LYS A 286 12.87 -21.55 6.93
C LYS A 286 12.73 -23.07 7.02
N ASP A 287 13.84 -23.77 7.24
CA ASP A 287 13.87 -25.24 7.36
C ASP A 287 13.58 -25.69 8.80
N ASP A 288 13.76 -24.80 9.79
CA ASP A 288 13.54 -25.11 11.20
C ASP A 288 13.08 -23.86 11.96
N LEU A 289 11.78 -23.69 12.09
CA LEU A 289 11.16 -22.52 12.74
C LEU A 289 11.55 -22.37 14.23
N THR A 290 12.18 -23.38 14.86
CA THR A 290 12.68 -23.27 16.24
C THR A 290 14.01 -22.52 16.31
N LYS A 291 14.75 -22.42 15.20
CA LYS A 291 16.00 -21.66 15.10
C LYS A 291 15.70 -20.18 14.84
N GLN A 292 15.74 -19.41 15.91
CA GLN A 292 15.37 -18.00 15.89
C GLN A 292 16.49 -17.14 16.48
N ARG A 293 16.63 -15.93 15.92
CA ARG A 293 17.52 -14.87 16.43
C ARG A 293 16.72 -13.57 16.50
N VAL A 294 16.93 -12.81 17.57
CA VAL A 294 16.32 -11.49 17.75
C VAL A 294 17.43 -10.44 17.76
N PHE A 295 17.26 -9.41 16.93
CA PHE A 295 18.10 -8.23 16.91
C PHE A 295 17.32 -7.04 17.46
N GLU A 296 17.97 -6.21 18.25
CA GLU A 296 17.42 -4.92 18.66
C GLU A 296 17.86 -3.83 17.69
N ILE A 297 16.93 -2.94 17.37
CA ILE A 297 17.13 -1.81 16.46
C ILE A 297 16.50 -0.55 17.07
N PRO A 298 16.86 0.66 16.60
CA PRO A 298 16.17 1.88 16.99
C PRO A 298 14.67 1.83 16.76
N ALA A 299 13.89 2.60 17.54
CA ALA A 299 12.46 2.75 17.34
C ALA A 299 12.17 3.54 16.05
N PHE A 300 11.32 3.00 15.20
CA PHE A 300 10.69 3.67 14.05
C PHE A 300 9.43 2.92 13.65
N GLY A 301 8.49 3.63 12.98
CA GLY A 301 7.31 3.03 12.39
C GLY A 301 7.57 2.56 10.96
N PHE A 302 6.80 1.62 10.47
CA PHE A 302 6.84 1.19 9.06
C PHE A 302 5.50 0.59 8.63
N PHE A 303 5.21 0.70 7.34
CA PHE A 303 4.23 -0.14 6.66
C PHE A 303 4.94 -1.17 5.81
N HIS A 304 5.83 -0.75 4.92
CA HIS A 304 6.40 -1.60 3.90
C HIS A 304 7.90 -1.81 4.07
N VAL A 305 8.32 -3.03 3.80
CA VAL A 305 9.72 -3.42 3.72
C VAL A 305 10.02 -3.99 2.33
N GLY A 306 11.22 -3.71 1.83
CA GLY A 306 11.72 -4.33 0.60
C GLY A 306 12.24 -5.74 0.83
N ASP A 307 12.82 -6.36 -0.21
CA ASP A 307 13.36 -7.70 -0.12
C ASP A 307 14.66 -7.74 0.69
N ALA A 308 14.79 -8.77 1.53
CA ALA A 308 16.00 -9.01 2.29
C ALA A 308 16.98 -9.90 1.51
N TRP A 309 18.27 -9.75 1.83
CA TRP A 309 19.32 -10.67 1.36
C TRP A 309 20.37 -10.89 2.43
N GLU A 310 21.15 -11.94 2.24
CA GLU A 310 22.30 -12.27 3.08
C GLU A 310 23.62 -12.05 2.34
N GLU A 311 24.56 -11.40 3.01
CA GLU A 311 25.95 -11.29 2.54
C GLU A 311 26.78 -12.50 2.99
N ALA A 312 27.94 -12.71 2.29
CA ALA A 312 28.91 -13.78 2.59
C ALA A 312 29.39 -13.64 4.01
N GLY A 313 29.15 -13.35 5.00
CA GLY A 313 29.54 -13.19 6.41
C GLY A 313 28.35 -13.30 7.36
N GLY A 314 27.15 -13.58 6.81
CA GLY A 314 25.94 -13.75 7.61
C GLY A 314 25.24 -12.45 7.98
N THR A 315 25.67 -11.31 7.46
CA THR A 315 24.95 -10.04 7.59
C THR A 315 23.69 -10.09 6.74
N ILE A 316 22.54 -9.70 7.31
CA ILE A 316 21.27 -9.56 6.60
C ILE A 316 21.00 -8.07 6.37
N ARG A 317 20.56 -7.74 5.17
CA ARG A 317 20.13 -6.39 4.79
C ARG A 317 18.75 -6.41 4.18
N PHE A 318 17.98 -5.36 4.42
CA PHE A 318 16.74 -5.07 3.73
C PHE A 318 16.40 -3.58 3.83
N ASP A 319 15.79 -3.03 2.80
CA ASP A 319 15.29 -1.66 2.85
C ASP A 319 13.89 -1.58 3.45
N VAL A 320 13.56 -0.41 3.94
CA VAL A 320 12.30 -0.12 4.61
C VAL A 320 11.89 1.33 4.35
N ALA A 321 10.58 1.55 4.24
CA ALA A 321 10.01 2.88 4.36
C ALA A 321 9.84 3.22 5.85
N ALA A 322 10.78 3.99 6.40
CA ALA A 322 10.87 4.26 7.82
C ALA A 322 10.12 5.54 8.19
N HIS A 323 9.01 5.39 8.91
CA HIS A 323 8.26 6.48 9.53
C HIS A 323 8.86 6.85 10.89
N LYS A 324 8.65 8.09 11.32
CA LYS A 324 9.02 8.53 12.67
C LYS A 324 8.21 7.80 13.74
N ASP A 325 6.94 7.59 13.47
CA ASP A 325 5.96 6.92 14.32
C ASP A 325 4.83 6.34 13.46
N MET A 326 3.73 5.89 14.07
CA MET A 326 2.59 5.33 13.37
C MET A 326 1.37 6.27 13.30
N MET A 327 1.59 7.58 13.41
CA MET A 327 0.50 8.57 13.35
C MET A 327 -0.20 8.58 11.99
N PHE A 328 0.50 8.24 10.91
CA PHE A 328 -0.15 8.06 9.61
C PHE A 328 -1.25 6.99 9.68
N ALA A 329 -0.96 5.82 10.24
CA ALA A 329 -1.94 4.76 10.39
C ALA A 329 -3.04 5.11 11.41
N ALA A 330 -2.67 5.75 12.52
CA ALA A 330 -3.62 6.04 13.59
C ALA A 330 -4.61 7.15 13.20
N GLN A 331 -4.19 8.15 12.44
CA GLN A 331 -4.94 9.36 12.14
C GLN A 331 -4.80 9.83 10.68
N GLY A 332 -3.60 9.79 10.10
CA GLY A 332 -3.33 10.39 8.81
C GLY A 332 -4.12 9.80 7.66
N ALA A 333 -4.34 8.50 7.65
CA ALA A 333 -5.15 7.84 6.62
C ALA A 333 -6.64 8.24 6.69
N GLN A 334 -7.14 8.61 7.87
CA GLN A 334 -8.46 9.22 8.03
C GLN A 334 -8.46 10.65 7.46
N GLU A 335 -7.41 11.42 7.72
CA GLU A 335 -7.24 12.77 7.18
C GLU A 335 -7.20 12.74 5.65
N VAL A 336 -6.45 11.79 5.04
CA VAL A 336 -6.40 11.60 3.58
C VAL A 336 -7.80 11.35 3.00
N LEU A 337 -8.57 10.43 3.60
CA LEU A 337 -9.93 10.11 3.13
C LEU A 337 -10.87 11.32 3.19
N ASN A 338 -10.67 12.21 4.15
CA ASN A 338 -11.48 13.40 4.38
C ASN A 338 -10.95 14.66 3.67
N GLY A 339 -9.91 14.54 2.84
CA GLY A 339 -9.30 15.67 2.12
C GLY A 339 -8.59 16.67 3.04
N VAL A 340 -8.19 16.25 4.24
CA VAL A 340 -7.50 17.11 5.22
C VAL A 340 -6.00 17.00 5.03
N PRO A 341 -5.24 18.12 4.99
CA PRO A 341 -3.79 18.09 4.89
C PRO A 341 -3.14 17.38 6.08
N LEU A 342 -2.18 16.50 5.80
CA LEU A 342 -1.42 15.82 6.83
C LEU A 342 -0.44 16.76 7.55
N HIS A 343 -0.28 16.53 8.85
CA HIS A 343 0.65 17.26 9.69
C HIS A 343 1.90 16.45 10.09
N HIS A 344 1.96 15.16 9.74
CA HIS A 344 3.11 14.32 10.01
C HIS A 344 4.08 14.26 8.83
N GLU A 345 5.33 13.92 9.15
CA GLU A 345 6.39 13.77 8.16
C GLU A 345 6.18 12.47 7.37
N PRO A 346 6.43 12.48 6.04
CA PRO A 346 6.40 11.26 5.24
C PRO A 346 7.52 10.29 5.66
N ALA A 347 7.37 9.02 5.25
CA ALA A 347 8.42 8.02 5.43
C ALA A 347 9.67 8.37 4.62
N GLU A 348 10.82 7.88 5.07
CA GLU A 348 12.06 7.92 4.31
C GLU A 348 12.57 6.51 4.01
N MET A 349 13.20 6.34 2.87
CA MET A 349 13.90 5.11 2.53
C MET A 349 15.11 4.92 3.44
N ALA A 350 15.19 3.76 4.07
CA ALA A 350 16.28 3.41 4.95
C ALA A 350 16.71 1.95 4.73
N MET A 351 17.93 1.60 5.15
CA MET A 351 18.46 0.24 5.14
C MET A 351 18.57 -0.28 6.57
N VAL A 352 17.95 -1.42 6.85
CA VAL A 352 18.20 -2.17 8.07
C VAL A 352 19.35 -3.13 7.81
N VAL A 353 20.32 -3.14 8.71
CA VAL A 353 21.51 -3.99 8.66
C VAL A 353 21.59 -4.79 9.94
N LEU A 354 21.49 -6.12 9.84
CA LEU A 354 21.65 -7.05 10.94
C LEU A 354 23.02 -7.70 10.83
N GLY A 355 23.95 -7.22 11.66
CA GLY A 355 25.33 -7.66 11.62
C GLY A 355 25.54 -9.07 12.12
N SER A 356 26.56 -9.76 11.63
CA SER A 356 27.00 -11.04 12.18
C SER A 356 27.50 -10.92 13.64
N ASP A 357 27.78 -9.69 14.09
CA ASP A 357 28.10 -9.33 15.47
C ASP A 357 26.89 -9.33 16.42
N GLY A 358 25.68 -9.58 15.89
CA GLY A 358 24.41 -9.57 16.64
C GLY A 358 23.79 -8.20 16.81
N LEU A 359 24.36 -7.15 16.19
CA LEU A 359 23.86 -5.79 16.28
C LEU A 359 22.97 -5.43 15.09
N GLY A 360 21.84 -4.80 15.36
CA GLY A 360 20.96 -4.22 14.34
C GLY A 360 21.18 -2.71 14.20
N ARG A 361 21.16 -2.21 12.95
CA ARG A 361 21.34 -0.78 12.64
C ARG A 361 20.32 -0.32 11.62
N LEU A 362 19.96 0.96 11.66
CA LEU A 362 19.15 1.65 10.67
C LEU A 362 19.97 2.74 10.00
N GLU A 363 20.24 2.58 8.71
CA GLU A 363 20.97 3.54 7.89
C GLU A 363 19.96 4.37 7.08
N ARG A 364 19.73 5.62 7.49
CA ARG A 364 18.76 6.54 6.87
C ARG A 364 19.37 7.24 5.67
N THR A 365 18.56 7.46 4.62
CA THR A 365 19.02 8.13 3.39
C THR A 365 18.61 9.60 3.31
N GLY A 366 17.61 10.03 4.09
CA GLY A 366 16.97 11.34 3.95
C GLY A 366 16.10 11.48 2.69
N VAL A 367 15.89 10.39 1.94
CA VAL A 367 15.05 10.38 0.74
C VAL A 367 13.64 9.96 1.12
N VAL A 368 12.67 10.85 0.93
CA VAL A 368 11.25 10.51 1.11
C VAL A 368 10.88 9.37 0.17
N GLY A 369 10.20 8.34 0.68
CA GLY A 369 9.77 7.21 -0.13
C GLY A 369 8.91 6.21 0.62
N GLU A 370 7.98 5.61 -0.13
CA GLU A 370 7.09 4.53 0.29
C GLU A 370 6.92 3.49 -0.80
N PHE A 371 6.32 2.34 -0.48
CA PHE A 371 6.12 1.22 -1.41
C PHE A 371 7.42 0.71 -2.05
N PRO A 372 8.42 0.27 -1.26
CA PRO A 372 9.68 -0.24 -1.80
C PRO A 372 9.46 -1.53 -2.62
N ARG A 373 9.93 -1.52 -3.85
CA ARG A 373 9.87 -2.65 -4.79
C ARG A 373 11.25 -2.93 -5.36
N SER A 374 11.46 -4.16 -5.80
CA SER A 374 12.71 -4.60 -6.42
C SER A 374 12.43 -5.47 -7.67
N ASP A 375 13.49 -5.91 -8.32
CA ASP A 375 13.43 -6.91 -9.37
C ASP A 375 12.98 -8.26 -8.77
N PRO A 376 11.79 -8.79 -9.12
CA PRO A 376 11.27 -10.02 -8.50
C PRO A 376 12.13 -11.26 -8.76
N ARG A 377 12.99 -11.25 -9.81
CA ARG A 377 13.95 -12.32 -10.07
C ARG A 377 15.06 -12.40 -9.02
N ARG A 378 15.17 -11.36 -8.17
CA ARG A 378 16.16 -11.24 -7.09
C ARG A 378 15.57 -11.35 -5.70
N ALA A 379 14.36 -11.84 -5.57
CA ALA A 379 13.75 -12.07 -4.27
C ALA A 379 14.65 -12.96 -3.39
N GLY A 380 15.02 -12.48 -2.22
CA GLY A 380 15.95 -13.16 -1.30
C GLY A 380 17.44 -13.09 -1.70
N LEU A 381 17.78 -12.48 -2.84
CA LEU A 381 19.14 -12.36 -3.36
C LEU A 381 19.69 -10.94 -3.20
N SER A 382 21.03 -10.83 -3.17
CA SER A 382 21.70 -9.54 -3.16
C SER A 382 21.24 -8.68 -4.34
N ARG A 383 20.87 -7.45 -4.05
CA ARG A 383 20.40 -6.48 -5.03
C ARG A 383 20.97 -5.09 -4.77
N ARG A 384 20.87 -4.26 -5.75
CA ARG A 384 21.43 -2.91 -5.73
C ARG A 384 20.34 -1.83 -5.73
N PHE A 385 19.18 -2.08 -6.33
CA PHE A 385 18.21 -1.05 -6.58
C PHE A 385 16.89 -1.31 -5.85
N SER A 386 16.27 -0.21 -5.37
CA SER A 386 14.87 -0.18 -4.95
C SER A 386 14.11 0.87 -5.73
N VAL A 387 12.93 0.50 -6.20
CA VAL A 387 11.93 1.39 -6.77
C VAL A 387 10.98 1.79 -5.64
N HIS A 388 10.58 3.05 -5.56
CA HIS A 388 9.65 3.51 -4.53
C HIS A 388 8.88 4.75 -5.01
N THR A 389 7.70 5.00 -4.45
CA THR A 389 7.03 6.29 -4.63
C THR A 389 7.80 7.39 -3.88
N THR A 390 7.67 8.63 -4.31
CA THR A 390 8.28 9.79 -3.66
C THR A 390 7.50 11.07 -3.99
N GLY A 391 7.93 12.22 -3.48
CA GLY A 391 7.27 13.51 -3.70
C GLY A 391 6.19 13.82 -2.68
N GLU A 392 5.96 12.94 -1.70
CA GLU A 392 5.13 13.24 -0.54
C GLU A 392 5.76 14.33 0.31
N ARG A 393 4.93 15.17 0.91
CA ARG A 393 5.37 16.23 1.83
C ARG A 393 4.26 16.62 2.78
N ALA A 394 4.61 17.33 3.84
CA ALA A 394 3.63 17.91 4.75
C ALA A 394 2.57 18.71 3.96
N GLY A 395 1.30 18.46 4.21
CA GLY A 395 0.17 19.05 3.48
C GLY A 395 -0.17 18.38 2.14
N ARG A 396 0.66 17.43 1.65
CA ARG A 396 0.39 16.63 0.45
C ARG A 396 0.78 15.17 0.67
N PRO A 397 -0.16 14.34 1.14
CA PRO A 397 0.12 13.01 1.64
C PRO A 397 0.32 11.94 0.56
N LEU A 398 0.03 12.26 -0.70
CA LEU A 398 0.08 11.30 -1.79
C LEU A 398 1.25 11.61 -2.71
N ALA A 399 1.94 10.57 -3.16
CA ALA A 399 3.11 10.66 -4.00
C ALA A 399 2.82 11.34 -5.35
N THR A 400 3.77 12.15 -5.83
CA THR A 400 3.73 12.78 -7.17
C THR A 400 4.80 12.23 -8.09
N ALA A 401 5.72 11.43 -7.57
CA ALA A 401 6.91 10.99 -8.26
C ALA A 401 7.21 9.51 -8.02
N ILE A 402 8.03 8.95 -8.88
CA ILE A 402 8.64 7.63 -8.73
C ILE A 402 10.15 7.78 -8.60
N GLY A 403 10.76 7.05 -7.67
CA GLY A 403 12.19 7.06 -7.39
C GLY A 403 12.83 5.69 -7.59
N VAL A 404 14.12 5.72 -7.90
CA VAL A 404 15.01 4.54 -7.92
C VAL A 404 16.22 4.85 -7.08
N THR A 405 16.35 4.20 -5.95
CA THR A 405 17.52 4.31 -5.06
C THR A 405 18.55 3.24 -5.40
N ASP A 406 19.78 3.67 -5.62
CA ASP A 406 20.95 2.81 -5.78
C ASP A 406 21.70 2.69 -4.45
N TRP A 407 21.54 1.56 -3.78
CA TRP A 407 22.11 1.31 -2.45
C TRP A 407 23.64 1.23 -2.44
N SER A 408 24.28 0.99 -3.59
CA SER A 408 25.74 0.96 -3.67
C SER A 408 26.38 2.36 -3.64
N SER A 409 25.65 3.37 -4.11
CA SER A 409 26.12 4.76 -4.16
C SER A 409 25.36 5.71 -3.24
N GLY A 410 24.24 5.26 -2.64
CA GLY A 410 23.33 6.08 -1.85
C GLY A 410 22.58 7.15 -2.66
N ARG A 411 22.56 7.05 -3.98
CA ARG A 411 21.92 8.05 -4.86
C ARG A 411 20.53 7.61 -5.28
N THR A 412 19.60 8.55 -5.28
CA THR A 412 18.26 8.37 -5.84
C THR A 412 18.10 9.19 -7.10
N ARG A 413 17.55 8.59 -8.15
CA ARG A 413 17.06 9.24 -9.36
C ARG A 413 15.54 9.17 -9.34
N SER A 414 14.86 10.20 -9.82
CA SER A 414 13.41 10.26 -9.79
C SER A 414 12.84 10.97 -11.01
N PHE A 415 11.57 10.67 -11.29
CA PHE A 415 10.73 11.43 -12.21
C PHE A 415 9.50 11.91 -11.46
N ASP A 416 9.23 13.22 -11.49
CA ASP A 416 8.07 13.85 -10.88
C ASP A 416 7.03 14.13 -11.96
N PHE A 417 5.85 13.53 -11.83
CA PHE A 417 4.70 13.75 -12.72
C PHE A 417 4.02 15.10 -12.48
N GLY A 418 4.40 15.79 -11.41
CA GLY A 418 3.88 17.08 -11.03
C GLY A 418 2.64 17.02 -10.13
N GLU A 419 2.25 18.19 -9.62
CA GLU A 419 1.23 18.32 -8.58
C GLU A 419 -0.18 17.85 -8.98
N ASN A 420 -0.46 17.74 -10.26
CA ASN A 420 -1.73 17.27 -10.77
C ASN A 420 -1.79 15.73 -10.96
N HIS A 421 -0.83 15.00 -10.41
CA HIS A 421 -0.83 13.55 -10.44
C HIS A 421 -0.70 12.95 -9.04
N VAL A 422 -1.40 11.85 -8.83
CA VAL A 422 -1.15 10.93 -7.72
C VAL A 422 -0.57 9.67 -8.32
N VAL A 423 0.63 9.30 -7.88
CA VAL A 423 1.40 8.17 -8.38
C VAL A 423 1.15 6.96 -7.50
N ASP A 424 0.64 5.88 -8.10
CA ASP A 424 0.55 4.58 -7.44
C ASP A 424 1.92 3.87 -7.42
N GLU A 425 2.04 2.82 -6.62
CA GLU A 425 3.18 1.91 -6.67
C GLU A 425 3.45 1.45 -8.10
N MET A 426 4.70 1.56 -8.57
CA MET A 426 5.13 1.02 -9.86
C MET A 426 5.93 -0.27 -9.66
N VAL A 427 5.71 -1.23 -10.54
CA VAL A 427 6.36 -2.53 -10.49
C VAL A 427 7.43 -2.65 -11.58
N TYR A 428 8.48 -3.41 -11.27
CA TYR A 428 9.56 -3.68 -12.22
C TYR A 428 9.19 -4.80 -13.19
N VAL A 429 9.45 -4.57 -14.47
CA VAL A 429 9.26 -5.53 -15.56
C VAL A 429 10.59 -5.70 -16.30
N PRO A 430 11.22 -6.87 -16.25
CA PRO A 430 12.50 -7.07 -16.94
C PRO A 430 12.35 -6.95 -18.45
N LYS A 431 13.34 -6.37 -19.14
CA LYS A 431 13.40 -6.44 -20.60
C LYS A 431 13.66 -7.87 -21.05
N ALA A 432 13.02 -8.28 -22.14
CA ALA A 432 13.16 -9.63 -22.67
C ALA A 432 14.64 -9.98 -22.93
N GLY A 433 15.08 -11.12 -22.42
CA GLY A 433 16.46 -11.61 -22.58
C GLY A 433 17.50 -10.94 -21.67
N SER A 434 17.14 -9.94 -20.88
CA SER A 434 18.06 -9.30 -19.95
C SER A 434 18.13 -10.02 -18.59
N SER A 435 19.32 -10.16 -18.06
CA SER A 435 19.59 -10.63 -16.69
C SER A 435 20.07 -9.50 -15.75
N ALA A 436 20.33 -8.30 -16.29
CA ALA A 436 20.79 -7.17 -15.49
C ALA A 436 19.64 -6.57 -14.66
N GLU A 437 19.93 -6.25 -13.40
CA GLU A 437 18.93 -5.78 -12.43
C GLU A 437 18.25 -4.47 -12.84
N ALA A 438 18.96 -3.53 -13.44
CA ALA A 438 18.38 -2.24 -13.83
C ALA A 438 17.88 -2.18 -15.27
N ASP A 439 18.01 -3.26 -16.04
CA ASP A 439 17.58 -3.30 -17.43
C ASP A 439 16.15 -3.82 -17.56
N GLY A 440 15.25 -2.94 -17.25
CA GLY A 440 13.81 -3.22 -17.20
C GLY A 440 12.99 -1.94 -17.31
N TRP A 441 11.70 -2.15 -17.30
CA TRP A 441 10.67 -1.12 -17.29
C TRP A 441 10.06 -0.98 -15.90
N LEU A 442 9.65 0.23 -15.56
CA LEU A 442 8.74 0.48 -14.45
C LEU A 442 7.36 0.71 -15.04
N ILE A 443 6.37 -0.03 -14.57
CA ILE A 443 4.99 0.10 -15.03
C ILE A 443 4.05 0.33 -13.85
N GLY A 444 3.20 1.33 -13.96
CA GLY A 444 2.21 1.65 -12.93
C GLY A 444 1.26 2.76 -13.35
N PRO A 445 0.09 2.85 -12.71
CA PRO A 445 -0.88 3.88 -13.00
C PRO A 445 -0.61 5.17 -12.22
N THR A 446 -1.17 6.26 -12.73
CA THR A 446 -1.38 7.51 -11.97
C THR A 446 -2.84 7.92 -12.07
N VAL A 447 -3.28 8.72 -11.09
CA VAL A 447 -4.52 9.49 -11.20
C VAL A 447 -4.15 10.90 -11.66
N ASN A 448 -4.58 11.27 -12.85
CA ASN A 448 -4.42 12.62 -13.38
C ASN A 448 -5.61 13.47 -12.88
N LEU A 449 -5.34 14.28 -11.86
CA LEU A 449 -6.34 15.07 -11.14
C LEU A 449 -6.94 16.21 -12.00
N GLU A 450 -6.13 16.77 -12.91
CA GLU A 450 -6.57 17.84 -13.80
C GLU A 450 -7.56 17.32 -14.85
N LYS A 451 -7.30 16.13 -15.40
CA LYS A 451 -8.14 15.54 -16.45
C LYS A 451 -9.24 14.65 -15.90
N GLY A 452 -9.19 14.29 -14.61
CA GLY A 452 -10.15 13.40 -13.99
C GLY A 452 -10.11 11.99 -14.57
N VAL A 453 -8.92 11.44 -14.83
CA VAL A 453 -8.72 10.14 -15.48
C VAL A 453 -7.54 9.39 -14.86
N SER A 454 -7.50 8.07 -15.06
CA SER A 454 -6.31 7.26 -14.77
C SER A 454 -5.45 7.10 -16.03
N GLU A 455 -4.13 7.11 -15.84
CA GLU A 455 -3.15 6.90 -16.90
C GLU A 455 -2.22 5.75 -16.50
N LEU A 456 -1.87 4.87 -17.45
CA LEU A 456 -0.85 3.84 -17.27
C LEU A 456 0.44 4.28 -17.95
N HIS A 457 1.54 4.25 -17.22
CA HIS A 457 2.85 4.68 -17.70
C HIS A 457 3.84 3.53 -17.73
N VAL A 458 4.78 3.62 -18.68
CA VAL A 458 5.99 2.79 -18.74
C VAL A 458 7.18 3.71 -18.75
N LEU A 459 8.13 3.51 -17.83
CA LEU A 459 9.40 4.24 -17.77
C LEU A 459 10.56 3.27 -17.95
N ASP A 460 11.66 3.74 -18.55
CA ASP A 460 12.92 3.00 -18.54
C ASP A 460 13.60 3.18 -17.18
N MET A 461 13.79 2.10 -16.42
CA MET A 461 14.40 2.18 -15.09
C MET A 461 15.82 2.78 -15.12
N ALA A 462 16.59 2.50 -16.18
CA ALA A 462 17.94 3.05 -16.33
C ALA A 462 17.94 4.56 -16.60
N HIS A 463 16.87 5.07 -17.22
CA HIS A 463 16.71 6.46 -17.66
C HIS A 463 15.44 7.10 -17.09
N ILE A 464 15.10 6.78 -15.82
CA ILE A 464 13.86 7.21 -15.19
C ILE A 464 13.63 8.74 -15.27
N GLN A 465 14.71 9.52 -15.27
CA GLN A 465 14.65 10.99 -15.29
C GLN A 465 14.13 11.55 -16.63
N ASP A 466 14.13 10.74 -17.70
CA ASP A 466 13.62 11.14 -19.02
C ASP A 466 12.08 11.06 -19.08
N GLY A 467 11.45 10.49 -18.03
CA GLY A 467 10.00 10.32 -17.93
C GLY A 467 9.45 9.10 -18.68
N PRO A 468 8.11 9.03 -18.86
CA PRO A 468 7.49 7.89 -19.50
C PRO A 468 7.89 7.71 -20.96
N VAL A 469 8.29 6.50 -21.34
CA VAL A 469 8.51 6.12 -22.74
C VAL A 469 7.18 5.96 -23.49
N CYS A 470 6.12 5.62 -22.78
CA CYS A 470 4.75 5.67 -23.29
C CYS A 470 3.73 5.79 -22.16
N THR A 471 2.55 6.32 -22.53
CA THR A 471 1.41 6.53 -21.63
C THR A 471 0.12 6.18 -22.34
N TRP A 472 -0.70 5.34 -21.70
CA TRP A 472 -2.09 5.13 -22.09
C TRP A 472 -3.03 5.81 -21.10
N ARG A 473 -4.16 6.28 -21.59
CA ARG A 473 -5.17 6.99 -20.83
C ARG A 473 -6.50 6.26 -20.85
N ALA A 474 -7.09 6.07 -19.68
CA ALA A 474 -8.47 5.65 -19.52
C ALA A 474 -9.42 6.85 -19.68
N ASP A 475 -10.70 6.57 -19.91
CA ASP A 475 -11.79 7.54 -19.92
C ASP A 475 -12.47 7.67 -18.53
N VAL A 476 -11.84 7.17 -17.51
CA VAL A 476 -12.34 7.12 -16.12
C VAL A 476 -11.19 7.31 -15.13
N ALA A 477 -11.47 7.98 -14.01
CA ALA A 477 -10.59 8.00 -12.86
C ALA A 477 -10.89 6.78 -11.96
N LEU A 478 -9.84 6.06 -11.61
CA LEU A 478 -9.85 5.06 -10.54
C LEU A 478 -9.11 5.65 -9.35
N PRO A 479 -9.61 5.51 -8.11
CA PRO A 479 -8.89 5.99 -6.94
C PRO A 479 -7.54 5.31 -6.79
N ALA A 480 -6.64 5.89 -6.00
CA ALA A 480 -5.33 5.32 -5.73
C ALA A 480 -5.46 3.88 -5.22
N ALA A 481 -4.64 2.99 -5.78
CA ALA A 481 -4.54 1.61 -5.33
C ALA A 481 -3.44 1.48 -4.27
N PHE A 482 -3.38 0.33 -3.59
CA PHE A 482 -2.30 0.03 -2.69
C PHE A 482 -1.22 -0.78 -3.40
N HIS A 483 -1.47 -2.07 -3.68
CA HIS A 483 -0.43 -2.94 -4.23
C HIS A 483 -0.87 -3.69 -5.47
N GLY A 484 0.14 -4.13 -6.22
CA GLY A 484 -0.08 -4.97 -7.39
C GLY A 484 1.16 -5.70 -7.86
N ASN A 485 0.97 -6.50 -8.91
CA ASN A 485 2.03 -7.28 -9.50
C ASN A 485 1.86 -7.37 -11.01
N TRP A 486 3.00 -7.47 -11.70
CA TRP A 486 3.07 -7.79 -13.12
C TRP A 486 3.26 -9.28 -13.34
N VAL A 487 2.55 -9.84 -14.31
CA VAL A 487 2.63 -11.27 -14.69
C VAL A 487 2.55 -11.45 -16.19
#